data_810b26c1b9e391aeba1f6c1595ff15ef
#
_entry.id   810b26c1b9e391aeba1f6c1595ff15ef
#
_cell.length_a   1.000
_cell.length_b   1.000
_cell.length_c   1.000
_cell.angle_alpha   90.00
_cell.angle_beta   90.00
_cell.angle_gamma   90.00
#
_symmetry.space_group_name_H-M   'P 1'
#
loop_
_entity.id
_entity.type
_entity.pdbx_description
1 polymer ?
#
loop_
_entity_poly.entity_id
_entity_poly.type
_entity_poly.pdbx_seq_one_letter_code
_entity_poly.pdbx_strand_id
1 'polypeptide(L)'
;MNIEEKIEFLRKRHPAFGRKVLYDVDNRGHEFCEMIYPNESNPMMPVTVSVDEKGCLISVGQISNVTGDRQISVEQAASAIDDVVNDRIIFVLGYADDVDVGSGAPFMTEIFAITGEEDDMSEELEDLITRISTPVKGLRRKLTRLKGRFIITDFSGGAGRTIER
;
A
#
# COMPACT_ATOMS: atom_id res chain seq x y z
N MET A 1 21.78 13.97 0.44
CA MET A 1 20.66 14.82 -0.08
C MET A 1 19.87 15.38 1.08
N ASN A 2 19.59 16.67 1.07
CA ASN A 2 18.65 17.32 1.99
C ASN A 2 17.20 17.01 1.55
N ILE A 3 16.20 17.49 2.31
CA ILE A 3 14.78 17.20 2.04
C ILE A 3 14.37 17.72 0.64
N GLU A 4 14.74 18.95 0.29
CA GLU A 4 14.42 19.55 -1.01
C GLU A 4 15.01 18.76 -2.20
N GLU A 5 16.26 18.33 -2.07
CA GLU A 5 16.92 17.51 -3.10
C GLU A 5 16.22 16.16 -3.29
N LYS A 6 15.74 15.54 -2.20
CA LYS A 6 14.96 14.30 -2.27
C LYS A 6 13.60 14.52 -2.94
N ILE A 7 12.92 15.62 -2.62
CA ILE A 7 11.65 16.02 -3.24
C ILE A 7 11.83 16.19 -4.75
N GLU A 8 12.86 16.92 -5.17
CA GLU A 8 13.12 17.16 -6.59
C GLU A 8 13.52 15.87 -7.32
N PHE A 9 14.26 14.97 -6.66
CA PHE A 9 14.57 13.66 -7.21
C PHE A 9 13.30 12.84 -7.47
N LEU A 10 12.40 12.76 -6.48
CA LEU A 10 11.13 12.04 -6.62
C LEU A 10 10.23 12.65 -7.70
N ARG A 11 10.14 13.98 -7.79
CA ARG A 11 9.37 14.67 -8.84
C ARG A 11 9.91 14.43 -10.23
N LYS A 12 11.24 14.44 -10.38
CA LYS A 12 11.89 14.16 -11.66
C LYS A 12 11.60 12.75 -12.13
N ARG A 13 11.58 11.79 -11.23
CA ARG A 13 11.29 10.38 -11.51
C ARG A 13 9.80 10.14 -11.73
N HIS A 14 8.96 10.81 -10.94
CA HIS A 14 7.50 10.65 -10.91
C HIS A 14 6.82 12.03 -10.98
N PRO A 15 6.66 12.62 -12.16
CA PRO A 15 6.07 13.96 -12.30
C PRO A 15 4.64 14.09 -11.77
N ALA A 16 3.92 12.98 -11.63
CA ALA A 16 2.55 12.95 -11.10
C ALA A 16 2.43 13.39 -9.63
N PHE A 17 3.52 13.41 -8.86
CA PHE A 17 3.52 14.05 -7.52
C PHE A 17 3.17 15.54 -7.56
N GLY A 18 3.32 16.19 -8.71
CA GLY A 18 3.01 17.60 -8.85
C GLY A 18 3.90 18.49 -7.98
N ARG A 19 3.41 19.72 -7.70
CA ARG A 19 4.18 20.72 -6.95
C ARG A 19 3.80 20.84 -5.48
N LYS A 20 2.66 20.25 -5.08
CA LYS A 20 2.18 20.38 -3.71
C LYS A 20 3.01 19.49 -2.78
N VAL A 21 3.53 20.10 -1.73
CA VAL A 21 4.22 19.45 -0.62
C VAL A 21 3.60 19.95 0.67
N LEU A 22 3.30 19.05 1.57
CA LEU A 22 2.81 19.36 2.91
C LEU A 22 3.99 19.26 3.86
N TYR A 23 4.32 20.33 4.55
CA TYR A 23 5.36 20.34 5.58
C TYR A 23 4.72 20.20 6.95
N ASP A 24 5.31 19.38 7.80
CA ASP A 24 4.84 19.15 9.16
C ASP A 24 6.03 18.86 10.08
N VAL A 25 5.74 18.77 11.37
CA VAL A 25 6.72 18.47 12.42
C VAL A 25 6.15 17.37 13.30
N ASP A 26 6.91 16.31 13.51
CA ASP A 26 6.48 15.21 14.38
C ASP A 26 6.43 15.65 15.86
N ASN A 27 5.91 14.80 16.72
CA ASN A 27 5.78 15.05 18.16
C ASN A 27 7.14 15.16 18.90
N ARG A 28 8.25 14.92 18.22
CA ARG A 28 9.62 15.07 18.71
C ARG A 28 10.33 16.30 18.14
N GLY A 29 9.63 17.09 17.30
CA GLY A 29 10.18 18.27 16.66
C GLY A 29 11.00 17.98 15.38
N HIS A 30 10.91 16.79 14.79
CA HIS A 30 11.57 16.49 13.53
C HIS A 30 10.71 16.99 12.36
N GLU A 31 11.32 17.75 11.49
CA GLU A 31 10.69 18.23 10.26
C GLU A 31 10.60 17.11 9.24
N PHE A 32 9.45 16.99 8.61
CA PHE A 32 9.22 16.11 7.47
C PHE A 32 8.27 16.77 6.47
N CYS A 33 8.22 16.24 5.29
CA CYS A 33 7.22 16.65 4.31
C CYS A 33 6.53 15.44 3.68
N GLU A 34 5.32 15.66 3.20
CA GLU A 34 4.54 14.66 2.49
C GLU A 34 4.25 15.09 1.06
N MET A 35 4.41 14.15 0.15
CA MET A 35 4.06 14.25 -1.25
C MET A 35 3.02 13.19 -1.57
N ILE A 36 1.99 13.56 -2.33
CA ILE A 36 0.91 12.65 -2.72
C ILE A 36 0.97 12.42 -4.23
N TYR A 37 1.11 11.16 -4.61
CA TYR A 37 0.89 10.69 -5.97
C TYR A 37 -0.60 10.33 -6.09
N PRO A 38 -1.40 11.13 -6.79
CA PRO A 38 -2.83 10.90 -6.88
C PRO A 38 -3.11 9.64 -7.70
N ASN A 39 -4.19 8.96 -7.37
CA ASN A 39 -4.64 7.80 -8.11
C ASN A 39 -6.09 8.01 -8.55
N GLU A 40 -6.29 8.51 -9.76
CA GLU A 40 -7.63 8.83 -10.30
C GLU A 40 -8.41 7.55 -10.65
N SER A 41 -7.71 6.50 -11.09
CA SER A 41 -8.35 5.22 -11.44
C SER A 41 -8.77 4.41 -10.23
N ASN A 42 -8.06 4.56 -9.12
CA ASN A 42 -8.35 3.90 -7.85
C ASN A 42 -8.13 4.87 -6.67
N PRO A 43 -9.10 5.77 -6.40
CA PRO A 43 -8.94 6.83 -5.38
C PRO A 43 -8.68 6.34 -3.96
N MET A 44 -8.90 5.05 -3.69
CA MET A 44 -8.59 4.43 -2.40
C MET A 44 -7.10 4.14 -2.21
N MET A 45 -6.30 4.17 -3.28
CA MET A 45 -4.91 3.73 -3.30
C MET A 45 -3.94 4.85 -3.76
N PRO A 46 -4.02 6.10 -3.23
CA PRO A 46 -3.00 7.09 -3.51
C PRO A 46 -1.67 6.65 -2.89
N VAL A 47 -0.55 7.02 -3.49
CA VAL A 47 0.76 6.83 -2.88
C VAL A 47 1.16 8.10 -2.13
N THR A 48 1.44 7.98 -0.84
CA THR A 48 1.97 9.07 -0.03
C THR A 48 3.42 8.76 0.32
N VAL A 49 4.31 9.72 0.09
CA VAL A 49 5.71 9.63 0.47
C VAL A 49 6.00 10.68 1.52
N SER A 50 6.38 10.23 2.71
CA SER A 50 6.90 11.09 3.76
C SER A 50 8.42 11.13 3.66
N VAL A 51 8.98 12.32 3.58
CA VAL A 51 10.42 12.58 3.37
C VAL A 51 10.94 13.39 4.54
N ASP A 52 12.01 12.92 5.17
CA ASP A 52 12.76 13.64 6.20
C ASP A 52 14.28 13.60 5.92
N GLU A 53 15.07 14.09 6.87
CA GLU A 53 16.53 14.08 6.75
C GLU A 53 17.10 12.66 6.64
N LYS A 54 16.49 11.67 7.28
CA LYS A 54 16.98 10.29 7.35
C LYS A 54 16.63 9.47 6.12
N GLY A 55 15.48 9.74 5.49
CA GLY A 55 15.04 8.98 4.33
C GLY A 55 13.59 9.22 3.94
N CYS A 56 12.97 8.17 3.44
CA CYS A 56 11.59 8.17 2.96
C CYS A 56 10.79 7.03 3.59
N LEU A 57 9.50 7.28 3.84
CA LEU A 57 8.49 6.28 4.14
C LEU A 57 7.40 6.33 3.08
N ILE A 58 6.91 5.18 2.65
CA ILE A 58 5.87 5.09 1.63
C ILE A 58 4.62 4.45 2.23
N SER A 59 3.48 5.08 1.97
CA SER A 59 2.16 4.54 2.28
C SER A 59 1.33 4.47 1.01
N VAL A 60 0.46 3.47 0.91
CA VAL A 60 -0.45 3.29 -0.24
C VAL A 60 -1.86 3.12 0.29
N GLY A 61 -2.73 4.09 0.00
CA GLY A 61 -4.07 4.12 0.56
C GLY A 61 -4.03 4.10 2.09
N GLN A 62 -4.68 3.12 2.68
CA GLN A 62 -4.71 2.91 4.14
C GLN A 62 -3.56 2.02 4.66
N ILE A 63 -2.66 1.58 3.79
CA ILE A 63 -1.51 0.76 4.15
C ILE A 63 -0.35 1.68 4.47
N SER A 64 -0.01 1.80 5.75
CA SER A 64 1.14 2.56 6.19
C SER A 64 2.43 1.75 6.03
N ASN A 65 3.51 2.43 5.64
CA ASN A 65 4.86 1.85 5.58
C ASN A 65 4.95 0.57 4.75
N VAL A 66 4.55 0.64 3.48
CA VAL A 66 4.62 -0.51 2.53
C VAL A 66 6.06 -1.05 2.35
N THR A 67 7.06 -0.29 2.77
CA THR A 67 8.47 -0.69 2.77
C THR A 67 8.96 -1.24 4.12
N GLY A 68 8.04 -1.50 5.07
CA GLY A 68 8.33 -1.87 6.44
C GLY A 68 8.62 -0.67 7.35
N ASP A 69 8.98 -0.93 8.62
CA ASP A 69 9.17 0.12 9.63
C ASP A 69 10.49 0.91 9.47
N ARG A 70 11.23 0.71 8.40
CA ARG A 70 12.50 1.37 8.16
C ARG A 70 12.35 2.45 7.09
N GLN A 71 12.90 3.61 7.40
CA GLN A 71 13.15 4.60 6.36
C GLN A 71 14.12 4.06 5.32
N ILE A 72 13.82 4.30 4.07
CA ILE A 72 14.60 3.87 2.92
C ILE A 72 15.22 5.07 2.22
N SER A 73 16.24 4.84 1.39
CA SER A 73 16.83 5.91 0.59
C SER A 73 15.81 6.43 -0.44
N VAL A 74 16.05 7.61 -0.96
CA VAL A 74 15.16 8.21 -1.98
C VAL A 74 15.17 7.39 -3.28
N GLU A 75 16.29 6.75 -3.62
CA GLU A 75 16.41 5.86 -4.78
C GLU A 75 15.57 4.59 -4.59
N GLN A 76 15.64 4.01 -3.39
CA GLN A 76 14.80 2.86 -3.04
C GLN A 76 13.32 3.23 -3.04
N ALA A 77 12.99 4.43 -2.52
CA ALA A 77 11.62 4.93 -2.55
C ALA A 77 11.11 5.11 -3.99
N ALA A 78 11.91 5.70 -4.87
CA ALA A 78 11.55 5.84 -6.28
C ALA A 78 11.32 4.48 -6.96
N SER A 79 12.16 3.48 -6.67
CA SER A 79 11.99 2.12 -7.20
C SER A 79 10.72 1.44 -6.67
N ALA A 80 10.44 1.58 -5.37
CA ALA A 80 9.24 1.02 -4.78
C ALA A 80 7.96 1.68 -5.35
N ILE A 81 8.00 2.99 -5.62
CA ILE A 81 6.91 3.70 -6.28
C ILE A 81 6.74 3.19 -7.71
N ASP A 82 7.84 2.97 -8.45
CA ASP A 82 7.79 2.37 -9.80
C ASP A 82 7.06 1.01 -9.76
N ASP A 83 7.33 0.17 -8.77
CA ASP A 83 6.66 -1.13 -8.65
C ASP A 83 5.16 -0.98 -8.32
N VAL A 84 4.81 -0.05 -7.45
CA VAL A 84 3.40 0.23 -7.11
C VAL A 84 2.63 0.75 -8.32
N VAL A 85 3.11 1.82 -8.97
CA VAL A 85 2.35 2.51 -10.04
C VAL A 85 2.31 1.73 -11.37
N ASN A 86 3.15 0.71 -11.51
CA ASN A 86 3.14 -0.22 -12.65
C ASN A 86 2.44 -1.55 -12.32
N ASP A 87 1.63 -1.59 -11.27
CA ASP A 87 0.82 -2.76 -10.87
C ASP A 87 1.63 -4.04 -10.62
N ARG A 88 2.89 -3.87 -10.16
CA ARG A 88 3.74 -5.00 -9.77
C ARG A 88 3.53 -5.43 -8.32
N ILE A 89 2.65 -4.73 -7.61
CA ILE A 89 2.32 -5.00 -6.21
C ILE A 89 0.81 -5.16 -6.08
N ILE A 90 0.41 -6.24 -5.42
CA ILE A 90 -0.98 -6.49 -5.06
C ILE A 90 -1.15 -6.24 -3.57
N PHE A 91 -2.22 -5.57 -3.22
CA PHE A 91 -2.62 -5.26 -1.86
C PHE A 91 -3.86 -6.05 -1.48
N VAL A 92 -3.86 -6.60 -0.27
CA VAL A 92 -5.03 -7.24 0.32
C VAL A 92 -5.42 -6.49 1.58
N LEU A 93 -6.65 -6.02 1.63
CA LEU A 93 -7.21 -5.30 2.77
C LEU A 93 -8.43 -6.07 3.30
N GLY A 94 -8.41 -6.43 4.58
CA GLY A 94 -9.52 -7.08 5.26
C GLY A 94 -10.25 -6.11 6.17
N TYR A 95 -11.56 -5.98 6.01
CA TYR A 95 -12.45 -5.15 6.83
C TYR A 95 -13.46 -6.00 7.57
N ALA A 96 -13.75 -5.66 8.83
CA ALA A 96 -14.86 -6.27 9.54
C ALA A 96 -16.20 -5.88 8.88
N ASP A 97 -17.23 -6.70 9.07
CA ASP A 97 -18.53 -6.54 8.40
C ASP A 97 -19.21 -5.19 8.71
N ASP A 98 -18.94 -4.63 9.90
CA ASP A 98 -19.48 -3.35 10.38
C ASP A 98 -18.63 -2.13 10.04
N VAL A 99 -17.51 -2.33 9.35
CA VAL A 99 -16.57 -1.26 8.98
C VAL A 99 -16.82 -0.80 7.54
N ASP A 100 -16.98 0.51 7.39
CA ASP A 100 -17.10 1.13 6.07
C ASP A 100 -15.75 1.16 5.36
N VAL A 101 -15.69 0.53 4.19
CA VAL A 101 -14.51 0.49 3.34
C VAL A 101 -14.20 1.89 2.81
N GLY A 102 -12.99 2.37 3.08
CA GLY A 102 -12.54 3.70 2.67
C GLY A 102 -12.55 4.74 3.79
N SER A 103 -13.36 4.58 4.84
CA SER A 103 -13.37 5.45 6.01
C SER A 103 -12.90 4.74 7.28
N GLY A 104 -13.08 3.42 7.38
CA GLY A 104 -12.63 2.60 8.49
C GLY A 104 -11.27 1.98 8.26
N ALA A 105 -10.59 1.61 9.35
CA ALA A 105 -9.30 0.92 9.26
C ALA A 105 -9.49 -0.57 8.94
N PRO A 106 -8.69 -1.15 8.03
CA PRO A 106 -8.67 -2.58 7.82
C PRO A 106 -8.10 -3.29 9.06
N PHE A 107 -8.63 -4.47 9.40
CA PHE A 107 -8.06 -5.30 10.46
C PHE A 107 -6.86 -6.12 9.98
N MET A 108 -6.70 -6.26 8.67
CA MET A 108 -5.62 -6.98 8.02
C MET A 108 -5.16 -6.24 6.77
N THR A 109 -3.86 -6.16 6.58
CA THR A 109 -3.23 -5.70 5.34
C THR A 109 -2.11 -6.65 4.97
N GLU A 110 -2.05 -7.05 3.69
CA GLU A 110 -0.96 -7.87 3.13
C GLU A 110 -0.52 -7.27 1.81
N ILE A 111 0.76 -7.44 1.48
CA ILE A 111 1.40 -6.89 0.30
C ILE A 111 2.15 -8.01 -0.41
N PHE A 112 1.88 -8.18 -1.70
CA PHE A 112 2.50 -9.19 -2.54
C PHE A 112 3.17 -8.55 -3.75
N ALA A 113 4.45 -8.81 -3.94
CA ALA A 113 5.17 -8.43 -5.15
C ALA A 113 4.94 -9.49 -6.24
N ILE A 114 4.53 -9.04 -7.42
CA ILE A 114 4.45 -9.91 -8.60
C ILE A 114 5.85 -9.99 -9.21
N THR A 115 6.48 -11.14 -9.08
CA THR A 115 7.78 -11.42 -9.69
C THR A 115 7.59 -12.34 -10.89
N GLY A 116 7.51 -11.79 -12.10
CA GLY A 116 7.42 -12.59 -13.32
C GLY A 116 6.64 -11.92 -14.44
N GLU A 117 6.85 -12.41 -15.66
CA GLU A 117 6.06 -12.05 -16.83
C GLU A 117 4.73 -12.79 -16.74
N GLU A 118 3.63 -12.02 -16.85
CA GLU A 118 2.26 -12.48 -17.05
C GLU A 118 1.69 -13.50 -16.04
N ASP A 119 0.69 -13.09 -15.29
CA ASP A 119 -0.28 -13.88 -14.52
C ASP A 119 0.22 -14.73 -13.33
N ASP A 120 1.48 -14.68 -12.94
CA ASP A 120 1.94 -15.39 -11.74
C ASP A 120 1.60 -14.59 -10.48
N MET A 121 0.37 -14.80 -9.99
CA MET A 121 0.10 -14.55 -8.57
C MET A 121 1.06 -15.43 -7.77
N SER A 122 1.77 -14.84 -6.80
CA SER A 122 2.64 -15.61 -5.93
C SER A 122 1.85 -16.74 -5.27
N GLU A 123 2.46 -17.91 -5.08
CA GLU A 123 1.86 -19.06 -4.41
C GLU A 123 1.26 -18.67 -3.04
N GLU A 124 1.89 -17.74 -2.35
CA GLU A 124 1.45 -17.18 -1.07
C GLU A 124 0.14 -16.38 -1.19
N LEU A 125 -0.04 -15.61 -2.27
CA LEU A 125 -1.28 -14.89 -2.54
C LEU A 125 -2.42 -15.85 -2.89
N GLU A 126 -2.16 -16.87 -3.71
CA GLU A 126 -3.14 -17.92 -4.04
C GLU A 126 -3.57 -18.68 -2.80
N ASP A 127 -2.63 -19.03 -1.93
CA ASP A 127 -2.90 -19.65 -0.63
C ASP A 127 -3.76 -18.75 0.27
N LEU A 128 -3.47 -17.45 0.31
CA LEU A 128 -4.28 -16.51 1.08
C LEU A 128 -5.70 -16.39 0.50
N ILE A 129 -5.84 -16.25 -0.82
CA ILE A 129 -7.15 -16.20 -1.50
C ILE A 129 -7.94 -17.47 -1.22
N THR A 130 -7.31 -18.64 -1.29
CA THR A 130 -7.94 -19.92 -1.00
C THR A 130 -8.43 -19.96 0.45
N ARG A 131 -7.62 -19.55 1.41
CA ARG A 131 -7.99 -19.50 2.83
C ARG A 131 -9.15 -18.54 3.11
N ILE A 132 -9.17 -17.39 2.42
CA ILE A 132 -10.25 -16.40 2.55
C ILE A 132 -11.53 -16.93 1.89
N SER A 133 -11.44 -17.56 0.72
CA SER A 133 -12.58 -17.99 -0.09
C SER A 133 -13.22 -19.29 0.38
N THR A 134 -12.49 -20.13 1.13
CA THR A 134 -12.98 -21.45 1.53
C THR A 134 -13.94 -21.35 2.71
N PRO A 135 -15.20 -21.84 2.58
CA PRO A 135 -16.12 -21.89 3.71
C PRO A 135 -15.59 -22.86 4.78
N VAL A 136 -15.47 -22.39 6.02
CA VAL A 136 -15.02 -23.23 7.13
C VAL A 136 -16.12 -24.16 7.58
N LYS A 137 -16.28 -25.29 6.91
CA LYS A 137 -17.03 -26.43 7.49
C LYS A 137 -16.00 -27.31 8.21
N GLY A 138 -15.96 -27.20 9.53
CA GLY A 138 -15.26 -28.19 10.37
C GLY A 138 -13.85 -27.85 10.83
N LEU A 139 -13.28 -26.68 10.56
CA LEU A 139 -11.97 -26.30 11.11
C LEU A 139 -12.11 -25.67 12.50
N ARG A 140 -11.39 -26.23 13.46
CA ARG A 140 -11.37 -25.79 14.86
C ARG A 140 -11.05 -24.31 15.00
N ARG A 141 -11.75 -23.65 15.90
CA ARG A 141 -11.80 -22.24 16.38
C ARG A 141 -10.62 -21.29 16.12
N LYS A 142 -9.46 -21.72 15.69
CA LYS A 142 -8.30 -20.81 15.45
C LYS A 142 -8.28 -20.17 14.05
N LEU A 143 -8.95 -20.76 13.04
CA LEU A 143 -9.05 -20.22 11.68
C LEU A 143 -10.39 -19.51 11.39
N THR A 144 -11.30 -19.45 12.35
CA THR A 144 -12.58 -18.76 12.23
C THR A 144 -12.49 -17.24 12.30
N ARG A 145 -11.30 -16.66 12.31
CA ARG A 145 -11.09 -15.22 12.52
C ARG A 145 -11.07 -14.38 11.24
N LEU A 146 -11.02 -14.99 10.07
CA LEU A 146 -11.06 -14.26 8.80
C LEU A 146 -12.53 -14.11 8.34
N LYS A 147 -13.34 -13.40 9.12
CA LYS A 147 -14.67 -12.98 8.70
C LYS A 147 -14.64 -11.52 8.32
N GLY A 148 -15.31 -11.17 7.23
CA GLY A 148 -15.39 -9.81 6.77
C GLY A 148 -15.31 -9.69 5.26
N ARG A 149 -15.07 -8.49 4.81
CA ARG A 149 -14.88 -8.13 3.42
C ARG A 149 -13.40 -7.97 3.12
N PHE A 150 -12.91 -8.72 2.14
CA PHE A 150 -11.51 -8.66 1.70
C PHE A 150 -11.45 -8.04 0.31
N ILE A 151 -10.66 -6.98 0.19
CA ILE A 151 -10.41 -6.30 -1.08
C ILE A 151 -9.00 -6.66 -1.52
N ILE A 152 -8.90 -7.23 -2.73
CA ILE A 152 -7.64 -7.52 -3.40
C ILE A 152 -7.54 -6.52 -4.54
N THR A 153 -6.50 -5.74 -4.60
CA THR A 153 -6.35 -4.68 -5.61
C THR A 153 -4.88 -4.39 -5.89
N ASP A 154 -4.62 -3.90 -7.08
CA ASP A 154 -3.37 -3.23 -7.45
C ASP A 154 -3.55 -1.70 -7.41
N PHE A 155 -2.55 -0.95 -7.85
CA PHE A 155 -2.60 0.50 -7.87
C PHE A 155 -3.67 1.01 -8.86
N SER A 156 -3.76 0.45 -10.06
CA SER A 156 -4.73 0.89 -11.08
C SER A 156 -6.16 0.42 -10.79
N GLY A 157 -6.34 -0.56 -9.91
CA GLY A 157 -7.62 -1.21 -9.63
C GLY A 157 -7.97 -2.32 -10.64
N GLY A 158 -7.08 -2.64 -11.58
CA GLY A 158 -7.32 -3.64 -12.64
C GLY A 158 -7.44 -5.07 -12.10
N ALA A 159 -6.72 -5.40 -11.04
CA ALA A 159 -6.81 -6.68 -10.33
C ALA A 159 -7.92 -6.71 -9.27
N GLY A 160 -8.83 -5.72 -9.27
CA GLY A 160 -9.83 -5.53 -8.24
C GLY A 160 -10.75 -6.75 -8.03
N ARG A 161 -10.69 -7.34 -6.83
CA ARG A 161 -11.52 -8.46 -6.42
C ARG A 161 -11.97 -8.30 -4.99
N THR A 162 -13.25 -8.52 -4.73
CA THR A 162 -13.82 -8.52 -3.37
C THR A 162 -14.27 -9.92 -3.01
N ILE A 163 -13.91 -10.37 -1.81
CA ILE A 163 -14.34 -11.64 -1.23
C ILE A 163 -15.05 -11.32 0.09
N GLU A 164 -16.28 -11.80 0.23
CA GLU A 164 -17.05 -11.71 1.48
C GLU A 164 -17.05 -13.08 2.18
N ARG A 165 -16.86 -13.05 3.49
CA ARG A 165 -16.83 -14.26 4.31
C ARG A 165 -17.54 -14.08 5.66
#